data_7aa44e01cfc76f03ac940bf56910fe27
#
_entry.id   7aa44e01cfc76f03ac940bf56910fe27
#
_cell.length_a   1.000
_cell.length_b   1.000
_cell.length_c   1.000
_cell.angle_alpha   90.00
_cell.angle_beta   90.00
_cell.angle_gamma   90.00
#
_symmetry.space_group_name_H-M   'P 1'
#
loop_
_entity.id
_entity.type
_entity.pdbx_description
1 polymer ?
#
loop_
_entity_poly.entity_id
_entity_poly.type
_entity_poly.pdbx_seq_one_letter_code
_entity_poly.pdbx_strand_id
1 'polypeptide(L)'
;MSSIGVNKVILLGNAGQDAEMRSTSAGKSVSNFSLAINQSFRDKKEGNVQRVEWVRCVAWGKLAEIAERFVTKGKQVFVEGRLQTRRFEDREGSPRTVTEVVVASLRVLGVVTNASRNGNGHGAAASDMTNAESKTVPF
;
A
#
# COMPACT_ATOMS: atom_id res chain seq x y z
N MET A 1 -24.25 11.82 -9.81
CA MET A 1 -23.50 12.92 -9.97
C MET A 1 -22.43 12.73 -11.00
N SER A 2 -22.24 13.63 -11.87
CA SER A 2 -21.25 13.40 -12.86
C SER A 2 -20.04 14.19 -12.51
N SER A 3 -18.88 13.70 -12.85
CA SER A 3 -17.70 14.37 -12.52
C SER A 3 -17.00 14.72 -13.81
N ILE A 4 -16.40 15.87 -13.86
CA ILE A 4 -15.76 16.26 -15.06
C ILE A 4 -14.26 16.16 -14.94
N GLY A 5 -13.76 15.62 -13.92
CA GLY A 5 -12.32 15.42 -13.75
C GLY A 5 -11.98 13.96 -13.66
N VAL A 6 -10.70 13.67 -13.66
CA VAL A 6 -10.23 12.31 -13.50
C VAL A 6 -9.42 12.28 -12.22
N ASN A 7 -9.68 11.29 -11.39
CA ASN A 7 -8.95 11.16 -10.13
C ASN A 7 -8.65 9.68 -9.97
N LYS A 8 -7.48 9.25 -10.35
CA LYS A 8 -7.11 7.86 -10.28
C LYS A 8 -5.67 7.72 -9.88
N VAL A 9 -5.41 6.83 -8.95
CA VAL A 9 -4.08 6.59 -8.45
C VAL A 9 -3.80 5.11 -8.54
N ILE A 10 -2.64 4.75 -9.03
CA ILE A 10 -2.23 3.36 -9.12
C ILE A 10 -0.90 3.26 -8.40
N LEU A 11 -0.80 2.37 -7.44
CA LEU A 11 0.40 2.25 -6.63
C LEU A 11 0.86 0.81 -6.53
N LEU A 12 2.15 0.62 -6.48
CA LEU A 12 2.71 -0.68 -6.18
C LEU A 12 3.82 -0.41 -5.19
N GLY A 13 3.72 -0.92 -4.01
CA GLY A 13 4.73 -0.68 -2.99
C GLY A 13 4.66 -1.72 -1.89
N ASN A 14 5.41 -1.48 -0.84
CA ASN A 14 5.44 -2.44 0.25
C ASN A 14 4.80 -1.85 1.50
N ALA A 15 4.04 -2.66 2.19
CA ALA A 15 3.35 -2.19 3.38
C ALA A 15 4.36 -1.87 4.47
N GLY A 16 4.23 -0.72 5.09
CA GLY A 16 5.15 -0.32 6.13
C GLY A 16 4.85 -0.99 7.44
N GLN A 17 3.60 -1.38 7.62
CA GLN A 17 3.21 -2.10 8.82
C GLN A 17 1.90 -2.77 8.55
N ASP A 18 1.42 -3.57 9.45
CA ASP A 18 0.17 -4.28 9.26
C ASP A 18 -0.97 -3.30 9.14
N ALA A 19 -1.93 -3.60 8.31
CA ALA A 19 -3.10 -2.75 8.18
C ALA A 19 -3.89 -2.79 9.48
N GLU A 20 -4.42 -1.65 9.88
CA GLU A 20 -5.20 -1.58 11.09
C GLU A 20 -6.65 -1.38 10.75
N MET A 21 -7.52 -2.25 11.22
CA MET A 21 -8.92 -2.16 10.94
C MET A 21 -9.67 -1.65 12.15
N ARG A 22 -10.65 -0.81 11.93
CA ARG A 22 -11.50 -0.32 12.98
C ARG A 22 -12.90 -0.25 12.48
N SER A 23 -13.86 -0.07 13.37
CA SER A 23 -15.23 0.12 12.99
C SER A 23 -15.60 1.54 13.27
N THR A 24 -16.36 2.16 12.39
CA THR A 24 -16.80 3.52 12.63
C THR A 24 -18.05 3.43 13.51
N SER A 25 -18.52 4.57 13.98
CA SER A 25 -19.70 4.57 14.83
C SER A 25 -20.90 4.12 14.03
N ALA A 26 -20.89 4.19 12.73
CA ALA A 26 -22.00 3.70 11.95
C ALA A 26 -21.85 2.22 11.66
N GLY A 27 -20.86 1.59 12.19
CA GLY A 27 -20.73 0.15 11.99
C GLY A 27 -19.97 -0.25 10.74
N LYS A 28 -19.31 0.68 10.05
CA LYS A 28 -18.60 0.31 8.85
C LYS A 28 -17.15 -0.02 9.16
N SER A 29 -16.61 -0.95 8.42
CA SER A 29 -15.21 -1.35 8.61
C SER A 29 -14.32 -0.45 7.80
N VAL A 30 -13.21 -0.03 8.35
CA VAL A 30 -12.24 0.75 7.63
C VAL A 30 -10.85 0.31 8.05
N SER A 31 -9.96 0.14 7.09
CA SER A 31 -8.58 -0.23 7.36
C SER A 31 -7.66 0.83 6.84
N ASN A 32 -6.61 1.13 7.59
CA ASN A 32 -5.63 2.10 7.17
C ASN A 32 -4.28 1.42 7.06
N PHE A 33 -3.54 1.74 6.03
CA PHE A 33 -2.19 1.22 5.91
C PHE A 33 -1.37 2.20 5.07
N SER A 34 -0.06 2.09 5.13
CA SER A 34 0.81 2.95 4.35
C SER A 34 1.66 2.12 3.44
N LEU A 35 1.90 2.60 2.25
CA LEU A 35 2.75 1.91 1.30
C LEU A 35 4.01 2.71 1.07
N ALA A 36 5.13 2.02 1.04
CA ALA A 36 6.40 2.63 0.75
C ALA A 36 6.64 2.41 -0.73
N ILE A 37 6.70 3.50 -1.51
CA ILE A 37 6.95 3.39 -2.93
C ILE A 37 8.39 3.79 -3.12
N ASN A 38 9.19 2.83 -3.54
CA ASN A 38 10.60 3.10 -3.70
C ASN A 38 10.87 3.66 -5.08
N GLN A 39 11.63 4.71 -5.16
CA GLN A 39 11.96 5.31 -6.41
C GLN A 39 13.46 5.46 -6.50
N SER A 40 13.98 5.28 -7.69
CA SER A 40 15.39 5.37 -7.88
C SER A 40 15.62 6.24 -9.09
N PHE A 41 16.53 7.18 -9.03
CA PHE A 41 16.80 7.99 -10.19
C PHE A 41 18.27 8.38 -10.17
N ARG A 42 18.77 8.88 -11.29
CA ARG A 42 20.14 9.22 -11.40
C ARG A 42 20.34 10.70 -11.32
N ASP A 43 21.19 11.14 -10.44
CA ASP A 43 21.44 12.52 -10.29
C ASP A 43 22.82 12.80 -10.83
N LYS A 44 23.03 13.89 -11.53
CA LYS A 44 24.29 14.18 -12.09
C LYS A 44 25.34 14.38 -11.03
N LYS A 45 25.00 14.89 -9.91
CA LYS A 45 25.99 15.08 -8.91
C LYS A 45 26.16 13.92 -7.98
N GLU A 46 25.13 13.31 -7.58
CA GLU A 46 25.22 12.25 -6.62
C GLU A 46 25.14 10.85 -7.15
N GLY A 47 24.97 10.70 -8.42
CA GLY A 47 24.86 9.36 -8.97
C GLY A 47 23.48 8.79 -8.75
N ASN A 48 23.39 7.55 -8.35
CA ASN A 48 22.11 6.93 -8.14
C ASN A 48 21.55 7.35 -6.79
N VAL A 49 20.33 7.84 -6.80
CA VAL A 49 19.70 8.28 -5.57
C VAL A 49 18.44 7.50 -5.38
N GLN A 50 18.18 7.07 -4.17
CA GLN A 50 16.98 6.35 -3.86
C GLN A 50 16.11 7.16 -2.93
N ARG A 51 14.82 7.11 -3.15
CA ARG A 51 13.91 7.87 -2.35
C ARG A 51 12.69 7.02 -2.06
N VAL A 52 12.07 7.19 -0.94
CA VAL A 52 10.87 6.46 -0.60
C VAL A 52 9.74 7.44 -0.43
N GLU A 53 8.63 7.16 -1.11
CA GLU A 53 7.47 7.99 -0.97
C GLU A 53 6.48 7.19 -0.13
N TRP A 54 5.99 7.73 0.94
CA TRP A 54 5.02 7.05 1.79
C TRP A 54 3.63 7.53 1.46
N VAL A 55 2.75 6.60 1.14
CA VAL A 55 1.40 6.94 0.75
C VAL A 55 0.42 6.29 1.69
N ARG A 56 -0.51 7.07 2.24
CA ARG A 56 -1.51 6.54 3.12
C ARG A 56 -2.66 6.02 2.32
N CYS A 57 -3.17 4.85 2.66
CA CYS A 57 -4.28 4.23 1.97
C CYS A 57 -5.37 3.91 2.96
N VAL A 58 -6.63 4.07 2.54
CA VAL A 58 -7.74 3.72 3.39
C VAL A 58 -8.68 2.84 2.60
N ALA A 59 -9.08 1.74 3.17
CA ALA A 59 -9.95 0.77 2.53
C ALA A 59 -11.22 0.62 3.35
N TRP A 60 -12.36 0.55 2.68
CA TRP A 60 -13.65 0.46 3.36
C TRP A 60 -14.35 -0.86 3.08
N GLY A 61 -15.19 -1.27 4.01
CA GLY A 61 -16.05 -2.43 3.81
C GLY A 61 -15.28 -3.71 3.58
N LYS A 62 -15.61 -4.41 2.52
CA LYS A 62 -14.98 -5.65 2.26
C LYS A 62 -13.50 -5.49 2.00
N LEU A 63 -13.10 -4.40 1.38
CA LEU A 63 -11.70 -4.19 1.14
C LEU A 63 -10.96 -3.97 2.46
N ALA A 64 -11.65 -3.43 3.48
CA ALA A 64 -11.03 -3.24 4.77
C ALA A 64 -10.71 -4.60 5.37
N GLU A 65 -11.61 -5.55 5.21
CA GLU A 65 -11.39 -6.86 5.76
C GLU A 65 -10.26 -7.58 5.01
N ILE A 66 -10.21 -7.41 3.72
CA ILE A 66 -9.15 -8.03 2.95
C ILE A 66 -7.82 -7.42 3.35
N ALA A 67 -7.78 -6.10 3.54
CA ALA A 67 -6.55 -5.47 3.92
C ALA A 67 -6.08 -5.97 5.29
N GLU A 68 -7.01 -6.09 6.22
CA GLU A 68 -6.64 -6.53 7.53
C GLU A 68 -6.04 -7.93 7.48
N ARG A 69 -6.56 -8.78 6.64
CA ARG A 69 -6.07 -10.11 6.57
C ARG A 69 -4.76 -10.26 5.84
N PHE A 70 -4.57 -9.55 4.77
CA PHE A 70 -3.43 -9.79 3.92
C PHE A 70 -2.36 -8.70 3.86
N VAL A 71 -2.68 -7.48 4.23
CA VAL A 71 -1.70 -6.42 4.17
C VAL A 71 -0.91 -6.40 5.47
N THR A 72 0.22 -7.09 5.48
CA THR A 72 1.04 -7.13 6.67
C THR A 72 2.40 -6.54 6.33
N LYS A 73 3.14 -6.16 7.32
CA LYS A 73 4.40 -5.49 7.14
C LYS A 73 5.30 -6.20 6.15
N GLY A 74 5.81 -5.45 5.20
CA GLY A 74 6.72 -5.98 4.22
C GLY A 74 6.10 -6.56 2.97
N LYS A 75 4.79 -6.79 2.96
CA LYS A 75 4.18 -7.38 1.79
C LYS A 75 4.09 -6.38 0.66
N GLN A 76 4.20 -6.89 -0.55
CA GLN A 76 4.08 -6.04 -1.72
C GLN A 76 2.59 -5.93 -2.06
N VAL A 77 2.10 -4.74 -2.21
CA VAL A 77 0.69 -4.48 -2.40
C VAL A 77 0.45 -3.59 -3.60
N PHE A 78 -0.52 -3.99 -4.41
CA PHE A 78 -0.91 -3.20 -5.58
C PHE A 78 -2.25 -2.56 -5.24
N VAL A 79 -2.38 -1.26 -5.41
CA VAL A 79 -3.59 -0.55 -5.08
C VAL A 79 -4.02 0.36 -6.22
N GLU A 80 -5.32 0.39 -6.48
CA GLU A 80 -5.88 1.34 -7.39
C GLU A 80 -6.92 2.09 -6.61
N GLY A 81 -7.00 3.37 -6.75
CA GLY A 81 -8.00 4.15 -6.02
C GLY A 81 -8.00 5.58 -6.47
N ARG A 82 -8.40 6.47 -5.59
CA ARG A 82 -8.46 7.88 -5.89
C ARG A 82 -7.89 8.68 -4.73
N LEU A 83 -7.46 9.88 -4.99
CA LEU A 83 -6.95 10.72 -3.95
C LEU A 83 -8.10 11.40 -3.25
N GLN A 84 -7.97 11.57 -1.96
CA GLN A 84 -8.98 12.24 -1.19
C GLN A 84 -8.29 13.05 -0.11
N THR A 85 -8.72 14.28 0.09
CA THR A 85 -8.19 15.09 1.16
C THR A 85 -9.32 15.32 2.16
N ARG A 86 -9.07 15.08 3.41
CA ARG A 86 -10.10 15.31 4.40
C ARG A 86 -9.51 16.11 5.54
N ARG A 87 -10.38 16.78 6.27
CA ARG A 87 -9.96 17.59 7.38
C ARG A 87 -10.33 16.93 8.67
N PHE A 88 -9.56 17.12 9.69
CA PHE A 88 -9.90 16.58 10.98
C PHE A 88 -9.21 17.45 12.03
N GLU A 89 -9.57 17.28 13.27
CA GLU A 89 -8.97 18.03 14.33
C GLU A 89 -8.05 17.10 15.10
N ASP A 90 -6.85 17.57 15.43
CA ASP A 90 -5.95 16.70 16.16
C ASP A 90 -6.28 16.80 17.64
N ARG A 91 -5.48 16.17 18.47
CA ARG A 91 -5.77 16.12 19.88
C ARG A 91 -5.82 17.47 20.50
N GLU A 92 -5.12 18.43 19.95
CA GLU A 92 -5.09 19.73 20.51
C GLU A 92 -6.16 20.63 19.91
N GLY A 93 -7.01 20.11 19.11
CA GLY A 93 -8.06 20.90 18.52
C GLY A 93 -7.65 21.68 17.28
N SER A 94 -6.44 21.47 16.80
CA SER A 94 -6.00 22.21 15.63
C SER A 94 -6.49 21.54 14.37
N PRO A 95 -6.89 22.32 13.37
CA PRO A 95 -7.36 21.72 12.14
C PRO A 95 -6.20 21.14 11.36
N ARG A 96 -6.39 19.98 10.82
CA ARG A 96 -5.38 19.32 10.03
C ARG A 96 -6.00 18.73 8.80
N THR A 97 -5.19 18.57 7.75
CA THR A 97 -5.69 17.92 6.55
C THR A 97 -4.79 16.74 6.26
N VAL A 98 -5.34 15.73 5.65
CA VAL A 98 -4.55 14.60 5.25
C VAL A 98 -5.01 14.20 3.86
N THR A 99 -4.04 13.88 2.99
CA THR A 99 -4.35 13.40 1.66
C THR A 99 -4.04 11.92 1.64
N GLU A 100 -4.97 11.14 1.21
CA GLU A 100 -4.82 9.69 1.24
C GLU A 100 -5.45 9.10 0.00
N VAL A 101 -5.21 7.84 -0.25
CA VAL A 101 -5.77 7.13 -1.38
C VAL A 101 -6.90 6.26 -0.87
N VAL A 102 -8.10 6.47 -1.41
CA VAL A 102 -9.23 5.63 -1.05
C VAL A 102 -9.18 4.45 -1.99
N VAL A 103 -9.02 3.27 -1.47
CA VAL A 103 -8.77 2.07 -2.25
C VAL A 103 -10.00 1.58 -2.96
N ALA A 104 -9.91 1.33 -4.25
CA ALA A 104 -10.99 0.76 -5.01
C ALA A 104 -10.66 -0.69 -5.36
N SER A 105 -9.38 -1.01 -5.47
CA SER A 105 -8.98 -2.35 -5.81
C SER A 105 -7.66 -2.63 -5.10
N LEU A 106 -7.51 -3.82 -4.59
CA LEU A 106 -6.37 -4.19 -3.77
C LEU A 106 -5.89 -5.59 -4.08
N ARG A 107 -4.60 -5.77 -4.28
CA ARG A 107 -4.04 -7.08 -4.48
C ARG A 107 -2.75 -7.19 -3.72
N VAL A 108 -2.61 -8.25 -2.96
CA VAL A 108 -1.39 -8.46 -2.19
C VAL A 108 -0.62 -9.54 -2.91
N LEU A 109 0.57 -9.20 -3.35
CA LEU A 109 1.35 -10.11 -4.15
C LEU A 109 2.22 -11.02 -3.29
N GLY A 110 2.53 -12.12 -3.84
CA GLY A 110 3.38 -13.04 -3.11
C GLY A 110 2.73 -13.93 -2.09
N VAL A 111 1.50 -13.71 -1.79
CA VAL A 111 0.85 -14.52 -0.83
C VAL A 111 0.74 -15.92 -1.26
N VAL A 112 0.37 -16.15 -2.44
CA VAL A 112 0.15 -17.46 -2.89
C VAL A 112 1.42 -18.19 -3.01
N THR A 113 2.47 -17.52 -3.27
CA THR A 113 3.68 -18.18 -3.44
C THR A 113 3.95 -19.07 -2.31
N ASN A 114 3.60 -18.71 -1.22
CA ASN A 114 3.86 -19.55 -0.15
C ASN A 114 3.30 -20.85 -0.29
N ALA A 115 2.13 -20.92 -0.50
CA ALA A 115 1.48 -22.15 -0.57
C ALA A 115 2.08 -22.93 -1.63
N SER A 116 2.29 -22.37 -2.67
CA SER A 116 2.71 -23.17 -3.72
C SER A 116 4.03 -23.67 -3.44
N ARG A 117 4.87 -22.99 -2.89
CA ARG A 117 6.09 -23.50 -2.78
C ARG A 117 6.22 -24.61 -1.98
N ASN A 118 5.40 -24.78 -1.19
CA ASN A 118 5.58 -25.80 -0.36
C ASN A 118 5.71 -26.99 -1.12
N GLY A 119 5.22 -27.09 -2.07
CA GLY A 119 5.25 -28.28 -2.75
C GLY A 119 6.55 -28.62 -3.20
N ASN A 120 7.31 -27.92 -3.66
CA ASN A 120 8.38 -28.39 -4.21
C ASN A 120 9.50 -27.72 -3.86
N GLY A 121 9.83 -27.70 -3.31
CA GLY A 121 10.97 -27.26 -3.02
C GLY A 121 11.57 -26.35 -3.81
N HIS A 122 11.16 -26.12 -4.72
CA HIS A 122 11.73 -25.21 -5.46
C HIS A 122 11.65 -23.98 -4.82
N GLY A 123 11.39 -23.96 -3.71
CA GLY A 123 11.29 -22.76 -3.03
C GLY A 123 12.52 -22.03 -3.25
N ALA A 124 13.46 -22.68 -3.46
CA ALA A 124 14.71 -22.07 -3.63
C ALA A 124 14.62 -21.03 -4.67
N ALA A 125 14.10 -21.38 -5.68
CA ALA A 125 14.03 -20.46 -6.73
C ALA A 125 13.27 -19.28 -6.27
N ALA A 126 12.29 -19.54 -5.63
CA ALA A 126 11.49 -18.47 -5.22
C ALA A 126 12.26 -17.52 -4.41
N SER A 127 13.01 -18.02 -3.58
CA SER A 127 13.67 -17.14 -2.74
C SER A 127 14.57 -16.26 -3.53
N ASP A 128 15.10 -16.74 -4.49
CA ASP A 128 15.94 -15.92 -5.24
C ASP A 128 15.26 -14.78 -5.73
N MET A 129 14.19 -15.01 -6.32
CA MET A 129 13.55 -13.97 -6.83
C MET A 129 13.19 -13.02 -5.83
N THR A 130 12.88 -13.42 -4.78
CA THR A 130 12.39 -12.53 -3.85
C THR A 130 13.47 -11.59 -3.57
N ASN A 131 14.60 -12.03 -3.47
CA ASN A 131 15.60 -11.14 -3.20
C ASN A 131 15.73 -10.19 -4.21
N ALA A 132 15.72 -10.62 -5.30
CA ALA A 132 15.90 -9.76 -6.34
C ALA A 132 15.01 -8.68 -6.26
N GLU A 133 13.87 -9.03 -6.23
CA GLU A 133 13.02 -8.07 -6.27
C GLU A 133 13.01 -7.19 -5.24
N SER A 134 13.38 -7.66 -4.29
CA SER A 134 13.19 -6.86 -3.25
C SER A 134 13.87 -5.64 -3.54
N LYS A 135 14.90 -5.68 -4.05
CA LYS A 135 15.50 -4.56 -4.21
C LYS A 135 15.15 -3.93 -5.31
N THR A 136 14.79 -4.52 -6.06
CA THR A 136 14.60 -3.87 -7.14
C THR A 136 13.62 -3.04 -7.10
N VAL A 137 12.99 -3.30 -6.74
CA VAL A 137 11.98 -2.60 -6.68
C VAL A 137 11.96 -1.45 -6.99
N PRO A 138 12.28 -1.09 -7.24
CA PRO A 138 12.33 0.05 -7.41
C PRO A 138 11.77 0.40 -8.52
N PHE A 139 11.54 0.56 -8.93
CA PHE A 139 11.06 0.84 -9.99
C PHE A 139 10.86 1.81 -10.10
#